data_a238ecb6378e9dd6c4d2f36688459168
#
_entry.id   a238ecb6378e9dd6c4d2f36688459168
#
_cell.length_a   1.000
_cell.length_b   1.000
_cell.length_c   1.000
_cell.angle_alpha   90.00
_cell.angle_beta   90.00
_cell.angle_gamma   90.00
#
_symmetry.space_group_name_H-M   'P 1'
#
loop_
_entity.id
_entity.type
_entity.pdbx_description
1 polymer ?
#
loop_
_entity_poly.entity_id
_entity_poly.type
_entity_poly.pdbx_seq_one_letter_code
_entity_poly.pdbx_strand_id
1 'polypeptide(L)'
;MRALGRFELDARTSTEYGLLRAYTRVNFARRTGGQLYSGTQVRIGTAYTGSAYAYAGNAQTHIDIDRAFIQFGGLTAGRAVSFFGFYNGDLELIGTTAGDGTITNLAAYTATFGSGFSATLSVEDPLERRNAYVYAGGTAATSGILNGTLAANYGGAAMPDFVLALRADQSWGSAQLSGLLHQVRTAGLAANPGQINGAAGAPAGSDYGWALNAGVKINLPMLAKGDAFYLQGTYGQGASTTVLANPAGWGSAGNGVGRVSILVPDAVVTNTGQTSLVSVWGITAAMLHYWTPTVRQGLFASYIGSEIPAGAFVAAGGQATANTMTNSQYWTVGTNVIWSPIKGLDIGAEVNYLQLNTDNRINGNQAKYTAVGATYNEGSAVIGRIRIQRDF
;
A
#
# COMPACT_ATOMS: atom_id res chain seq x y z
N MET A 1 -10.87 -3.80 -18.74
CA MET A 1 -11.46 -2.44 -18.84
C MET A 1 -12.12 -2.06 -17.53
N ARG A 2 -12.19 -0.75 -17.21
CA ARG A 2 -12.86 -0.21 -16.01
C ARG A 2 -13.68 1.02 -16.41
N ALA A 3 -14.92 1.08 -15.96
CA ALA A 3 -15.71 2.30 -15.92
C ALA A 3 -15.84 2.72 -14.44
N LEU A 4 -15.63 3.98 -14.16
CA LEU A 4 -15.71 4.55 -12.81
C LEU A 4 -16.53 5.83 -12.86
N GLY A 5 -17.63 5.87 -12.11
CA GLY A 5 -18.32 7.09 -11.70
C GLY A 5 -17.87 7.46 -10.28
N ARG A 6 -17.65 8.74 -10.03
CA ARG A 6 -17.30 9.26 -8.72
C ARG A 6 -18.20 10.44 -8.39
N PHE A 7 -18.77 10.40 -7.21
CA PHE A 7 -19.56 11.49 -6.65
C PHE A 7 -18.81 12.08 -5.46
N GLU A 8 -18.68 13.41 -5.45
CA GLU A 8 -18.03 14.16 -4.36
C GLU A 8 -18.98 15.24 -3.85
N LEU A 9 -19.12 15.31 -2.52
CA LEU A 9 -19.79 16.38 -1.83
C LEU A 9 -18.80 17.05 -0.89
N ASP A 10 -18.62 18.37 -1.03
CA ASP A 10 -17.71 19.18 -0.22
C ASP A 10 -18.49 20.41 0.31
N ALA A 11 -19.10 20.27 1.47
CA ALA A 11 -19.83 21.33 2.14
C ALA A 11 -18.90 22.08 3.09
N ARG A 12 -18.87 23.42 2.98
CA ARG A 12 -17.98 24.30 3.77
C ARG A 12 -18.77 25.46 4.37
N THR A 13 -18.55 25.71 5.66
CA THR A 13 -19.16 26.80 6.42
C THR A 13 -18.09 27.49 7.25
N SER A 14 -17.99 28.82 7.13
CA SER A 14 -17.13 29.63 8.01
C SER A 14 -17.79 29.80 9.37
N THR A 15 -17.06 29.56 10.45
CA THR A 15 -17.52 29.74 11.82
C THR A 15 -16.53 30.60 12.60
N GLU A 16 -16.92 31.07 13.78
CA GLU A 16 -16.03 31.81 14.69
C GLU A 16 -14.82 30.96 15.17
N TYR A 17 -14.94 29.64 15.13
CA TYR A 17 -13.87 28.68 15.53
C TYR A 17 -13.05 28.17 14.33
N GLY A 18 -13.27 28.73 13.13
CA GLY A 18 -12.60 28.32 11.90
C GLY A 18 -13.53 27.66 10.89
N LEU A 19 -12.95 27.04 9.89
CA LEU A 19 -13.70 26.36 8.83
C LEU A 19 -14.30 25.05 9.33
N LEU A 20 -15.63 24.89 9.20
CA LEU A 20 -16.31 23.61 9.27
C LEU A 20 -16.46 23.07 7.85
N ARG A 21 -15.95 21.87 7.60
CA ARG A 21 -16.03 21.18 6.32
C ARG A 21 -16.55 19.76 6.51
N ALA A 22 -17.54 19.36 5.73
CA ALA A 22 -17.96 17.97 5.59
C ALA A 22 -17.68 17.52 4.16
N TYR A 23 -16.93 16.44 4.03
CA TYR A 23 -16.53 15.90 2.74
C TYR A 23 -16.90 14.43 2.61
N THR A 24 -17.50 14.06 1.48
CA THR A 24 -17.78 12.66 1.15
C THR A 24 -17.43 12.39 -0.31
N ARG A 25 -16.83 11.24 -0.56
CA ARG A 25 -16.50 10.73 -1.90
C ARG A 25 -16.94 9.28 -2.00
N VAL A 26 -17.82 9.00 -2.96
CA VAL A 26 -18.32 7.65 -3.25
C VAL A 26 -17.92 7.26 -4.67
N ASN A 27 -17.38 6.07 -4.83
CA ASN A 27 -17.01 5.48 -6.11
C ASN A 27 -18.03 4.41 -6.51
N PHE A 28 -18.41 4.44 -7.78
CA PHE A 28 -19.20 3.41 -8.46
C PHE A 28 -18.36 2.86 -9.60
N ALA A 29 -17.92 1.63 -9.52
CA ALA A 29 -17.04 1.06 -10.51
C ALA A 29 -17.57 -0.25 -11.08
N ARG A 30 -17.41 -0.43 -12.40
CA ARG A 30 -17.54 -1.72 -13.05
C ARG A 30 -16.25 -2.07 -13.76
N ARG A 31 -15.77 -3.27 -13.53
CA ARG A 31 -14.48 -3.75 -14.07
C ARG A 31 -14.68 -5.08 -14.80
N THR A 32 -13.88 -5.28 -15.83
CA THR A 32 -13.75 -6.57 -16.53
C THR A 32 -12.29 -7.02 -16.47
N GLY A 33 -12.05 -8.30 -16.17
CA GLY A 33 -10.72 -8.89 -16.05
C GLY A 33 -10.17 -8.96 -14.64
N GLY A 34 -9.01 -9.60 -14.49
CA GLY A 34 -8.31 -9.77 -13.22
C GLY A 34 -7.97 -8.43 -12.58
N GLN A 35 -8.13 -8.36 -11.29
CA GLN A 35 -7.87 -7.14 -10.53
C GLN A 35 -6.42 -7.07 -10.06
N LEU A 36 -5.86 -5.86 -10.09
CA LEU A 36 -4.87 -5.46 -9.11
C LEU A 36 -5.67 -5.09 -7.85
N TYR A 37 -5.59 -5.90 -6.80
CA TYR A 37 -6.43 -5.76 -5.63
C TYR A 37 -5.82 -4.80 -4.60
N SER A 38 -6.63 -3.91 -4.03
CA SER A 38 -6.34 -3.39 -2.70
C SER A 38 -6.67 -4.48 -1.65
N GLY A 39 -5.95 -4.52 -0.54
CA GLY A 39 -6.21 -5.50 0.53
C GLY A 39 -7.66 -5.49 1.04
N THR A 40 -8.34 -4.35 1.04
CA THR A 40 -9.76 -4.20 1.40
C THR A 40 -10.67 -4.97 0.44
N GLN A 41 -10.42 -4.92 -0.86
CA GLN A 41 -11.25 -5.61 -1.85
C GLN A 41 -11.13 -7.13 -1.76
N VAL A 42 -9.93 -7.64 -1.47
CA VAL A 42 -9.71 -9.07 -1.24
C VAL A 42 -10.48 -9.55 0.00
N ARG A 43 -10.47 -8.77 1.08
CA ARG A 43 -11.18 -9.10 2.32
C ARG A 43 -12.69 -9.11 2.14
N ILE A 44 -13.26 -8.11 1.47
CA ILE A 44 -14.69 -8.08 1.16
C ILE A 44 -15.08 -9.26 0.28
N GLY A 45 -14.32 -9.54 -0.77
CA GLY A 45 -14.56 -10.69 -1.65
C GLY A 45 -14.55 -12.01 -0.90
N THR A 46 -13.59 -12.23 -0.03
CA THR A 46 -13.47 -13.45 0.79
C THR A 46 -14.63 -13.57 1.79
N ALA A 47 -15.05 -12.48 2.42
CA ALA A 47 -16.15 -12.48 3.38
C ALA A 47 -17.50 -12.88 2.75
N TYR A 48 -17.73 -12.49 1.48
CA TYR A 48 -18.99 -12.78 0.78
C TYR A 48 -19.03 -14.14 0.10
N THR A 49 -17.91 -14.68 -0.33
CA THR A 49 -17.89 -15.87 -1.20
C THR A 49 -17.09 -17.04 -0.63
N GLY A 50 -16.39 -16.84 0.48
CA GLY A 50 -15.49 -17.83 1.04
C GLY A 50 -14.28 -18.18 0.15
N SER A 51 -14.13 -17.52 -1.00
CA SER A 51 -13.04 -17.76 -1.94
C SER A 51 -12.58 -16.46 -2.60
N ALA A 52 -11.30 -16.14 -2.43
CA ALA A 52 -10.66 -14.99 -3.08
C ALA A 52 -10.67 -15.07 -4.62
N TYR A 53 -10.95 -16.24 -5.18
CA TYR A 53 -10.92 -16.50 -6.61
C TYR A 53 -12.29 -16.42 -7.30
N ALA A 54 -13.39 -16.26 -6.55
CA ALA A 54 -14.75 -16.29 -7.11
C ALA A 54 -15.02 -15.20 -8.14
N TYR A 55 -14.18 -14.17 -8.19
CA TYR A 55 -14.34 -13.03 -9.11
C TYR A 55 -13.36 -13.01 -10.28
N ALA A 56 -12.48 -13.99 -10.40
CA ALA A 56 -11.37 -13.95 -11.36
C ALA A 56 -11.78 -13.96 -12.84
N GLY A 57 -13.00 -14.30 -13.18
CA GLY A 57 -13.47 -14.36 -14.57
C GLY A 57 -14.69 -13.50 -14.88
N ASN A 58 -15.26 -12.80 -13.89
CA ASN A 58 -16.55 -12.12 -14.05
C ASN A 58 -16.40 -10.59 -13.97
N ALA A 59 -17.31 -9.88 -14.65
CA ALA A 59 -17.42 -8.44 -14.50
C ALA A 59 -17.98 -8.10 -13.11
N GLN A 60 -17.34 -7.17 -12.40
CA GLN A 60 -17.70 -6.79 -11.04
C GLN A 60 -18.20 -5.38 -10.96
N THR A 61 -19.26 -5.18 -10.18
CA THR A 61 -19.72 -3.86 -9.74
C THR A 61 -19.24 -3.64 -8.32
N HIS A 62 -18.66 -2.50 -8.07
CA HIS A 62 -18.10 -2.11 -6.81
C HIS A 62 -18.62 -0.73 -6.42
N ILE A 63 -19.09 -0.58 -5.20
CA ILE A 63 -19.50 0.69 -4.59
C ILE A 63 -18.72 0.80 -3.30
N ASP A 64 -17.99 1.89 -3.13
CA ASP A 64 -17.21 2.14 -1.92
C ASP A 64 -17.27 3.60 -1.49
N ILE A 65 -17.22 3.80 -0.18
CA ILE A 65 -16.94 5.11 0.40
C ILE A 65 -15.42 5.27 0.42
N ASP A 66 -14.91 6.02 -0.56
CA ASP A 66 -13.47 6.32 -0.66
C ASP A 66 -13.04 7.19 0.51
N ARG A 67 -13.76 8.29 0.74
CA ARG A 67 -13.51 9.23 1.85
C ARG A 67 -14.82 9.73 2.42
N ALA A 68 -14.87 9.91 3.74
CA ALA A 68 -15.98 10.57 4.42
C ALA A 68 -15.45 11.13 5.75
N PHE A 69 -15.27 12.44 5.85
CA PHE A 69 -14.71 13.08 7.02
C PHE A 69 -15.28 14.46 7.30
N ILE A 70 -15.12 14.90 8.52
CA ILE A 70 -15.40 16.26 8.98
C ILE A 70 -14.08 16.91 9.39
N GLN A 71 -13.92 18.20 9.03
CA GLN A 71 -12.86 19.06 9.54
C GLN A 71 -13.50 20.24 10.28
N PHE A 72 -12.96 20.57 11.44
CA PHE A 72 -13.40 21.70 12.23
C PHE A 72 -12.19 22.35 12.93
N GLY A 73 -11.82 23.54 12.50
CA GLY A 73 -10.57 24.14 12.93
C GLY A 73 -9.38 23.25 12.58
N GLY A 74 -8.59 22.84 13.57
CA GLY A 74 -7.48 21.89 13.40
C GLY A 74 -7.87 20.41 13.42
N LEU A 75 -9.12 20.08 13.79
CA LEU A 75 -9.59 18.68 13.88
C LEU A 75 -9.95 18.13 12.51
N THR A 76 -9.58 16.86 12.28
CA THR A 76 -10.06 16.03 11.16
C THR A 76 -10.53 14.70 11.73
N ALA A 77 -11.76 14.28 11.47
CA ALA A 77 -12.30 13.00 11.94
C ALA A 77 -13.11 12.31 10.86
N GLY A 78 -12.93 11.01 10.70
CA GLY A 78 -13.63 10.15 9.73
C GLY A 78 -12.65 9.38 8.83
N ARG A 79 -13.15 8.92 7.68
CA ARG A 79 -12.34 8.20 6.71
C ARG A 79 -11.60 9.16 5.79
N ALA A 80 -10.28 9.24 5.93
CA ALA A 80 -9.43 10.19 5.20
C ALA A 80 -8.08 9.56 4.85
N VAL A 81 -7.30 10.25 4.04
CA VAL A 81 -5.90 9.86 3.75
C VAL A 81 -5.09 10.04 5.04
N SER A 82 -4.31 9.05 5.38
CA SER A 82 -3.35 9.13 6.48
C SER A 82 -2.41 10.32 6.35
N PHE A 83 -2.02 10.86 7.50
CA PHE A 83 -1.02 11.93 7.57
C PHE A 83 0.42 11.41 7.48
N PHE A 84 0.62 10.09 7.38
CA PHE A 84 1.96 9.50 7.31
C PHE A 84 2.62 9.71 5.95
N GLY A 85 1.91 9.41 4.84
CA GLY A 85 2.46 9.51 3.48
C GLY A 85 2.69 10.94 3.02
N PHE A 86 3.60 11.12 2.06
CA PHE A 86 3.87 12.41 1.42
C PHE A 86 3.57 12.38 -0.08
N TYR A 87 4.31 11.55 -0.85
CA TYR A 87 3.99 11.27 -2.25
C TYR A 87 3.21 9.98 -2.33
N ASN A 88 1.93 10.08 -2.68
CA ASN A 88 1.00 8.96 -2.68
C ASN A 88 0.68 8.47 -4.10
N GLY A 89 1.63 8.59 -5.03
CA GLY A 89 1.42 8.24 -6.43
C GLY A 89 0.62 9.29 -7.20
N ASP A 90 0.67 10.55 -6.80
CA ASP A 90 -0.16 11.65 -7.34
C ASP A 90 0.01 11.86 -8.86
N LEU A 91 1.18 11.54 -9.41
CA LEU A 91 1.46 11.68 -10.84
C LEU A 91 1.11 10.42 -11.65
N GLU A 92 0.76 9.31 -11.00
CA GLU A 92 0.59 8.00 -11.62
C GLU A 92 -0.86 7.74 -12.01
N LEU A 93 -1.06 7.04 -13.10
CA LEU A 93 -2.35 6.44 -13.44
C LEU A 93 -2.50 5.03 -12.84
N ILE A 94 -1.37 4.35 -12.61
CA ILE A 94 -1.26 3.04 -11.98
C ILE A 94 -0.28 3.20 -10.81
N GLY A 95 -0.71 3.00 -9.58
CA GLY A 95 0.18 3.04 -8.42
C GLY A 95 1.21 1.90 -8.47
N THR A 96 2.47 2.24 -8.74
CA THR A 96 3.59 1.29 -8.84
C THR A 96 4.78 1.67 -7.97
N THR A 97 4.81 2.90 -7.44
CA THR A 97 5.90 3.42 -6.62
C THR A 97 5.69 3.16 -5.13
N ALA A 98 6.79 3.20 -4.36
CA ALA A 98 6.74 3.11 -2.91
C ALA A 98 5.99 4.30 -2.30
N GLY A 99 5.21 4.04 -1.27
CA GLY A 99 4.53 5.08 -0.50
C GLY A 99 3.31 4.56 0.25
N ASP A 100 2.87 5.33 1.22
CA ASP A 100 1.65 5.09 2.00
C ASP A 100 0.52 6.00 1.54
N GLY A 101 -0.26 5.53 0.60
CA GLY A 101 -1.52 6.18 0.18
C GLY A 101 -2.74 5.67 0.96
N THR A 102 -2.54 5.11 2.14
CA THR A 102 -3.60 4.48 2.94
C THR A 102 -4.70 5.48 3.27
N ILE A 103 -5.94 5.07 3.00
CA ILE A 103 -7.16 5.77 3.43
C ILE A 103 -7.75 4.94 4.57
N THR A 104 -7.87 5.55 5.75
CA THR A 104 -8.32 4.86 6.96
C THR A 104 -9.27 5.73 7.78
N ASN A 105 -9.95 5.14 8.75
CA ASN A 105 -10.67 5.90 9.75
C ASN A 105 -9.68 6.52 10.73
N LEU A 106 -9.77 7.82 10.93
CA LEU A 106 -8.82 8.55 11.76
C LEU A 106 -9.49 9.68 12.55
N ALA A 107 -8.81 10.08 13.60
CA ALA A 107 -9.03 11.34 14.31
C ALA A 107 -7.69 12.04 14.47
N ALA A 108 -7.56 13.24 13.95
CA ALA A 108 -6.31 13.98 13.91
C ALA A 108 -6.49 15.42 14.33
N TYR A 109 -5.44 16.00 14.91
CA TYR A 109 -5.35 17.41 15.19
C TYR A 109 -4.10 18.00 14.54
N THR A 110 -4.29 19.04 13.74
CA THR A 110 -3.23 19.79 13.08
C THR A 110 -3.09 21.15 13.73
N ALA A 111 -1.93 21.39 14.34
CA ALA A 111 -1.53 22.71 14.82
C ALA A 111 -0.71 23.43 13.75
N THR A 112 -1.06 24.68 13.46
CA THR A 112 -0.32 25.57 12.56
C THR A 112 0.46 26.58 13.35
N PHE A 113 1.76 26.71 13.04
CA PHE A 113 2.67 27.59 13.80
C PHE A 113 2.98 28.92 13.06
N GLY A 114 2.27 29.17 11.96
CA GLY A 114 2.57 30.28 11.07
C GLY A 114 3.71 29.98 10.09
N SER A 115 3.96 30.90 9.18
CA SER A 115 5.01 30.76 8.14
C SER A 115 5.02 29.41 7.40
N GLY A 116 3.84 28.78 7.24
CA GLY A 116 3.70 27.51 6.53
C GLY A 116 4.13 26.25 7.31
N PHE A 117 4.43 26.34 8.60
CA PHE A 117 4.76 25.18 9.42
C PHE A 117 3.52 24.61 10.12
N SER A 118 3.41 23.31 10.16
CA SER A 118 2.36 22.59 10.88
C SER A 118 2.85 21.27 11.47
N ALA A 119 2.19 20.84 12.54
CA ALA A 119 2.36 19.52 13.13
C ALA A 119 1.00 18.85 13.28
N THR A 120 0.89 17.59 12.89
CA THR A 120 -0.32 16.78 13.00
C THR A 120 -0.07 15.56 13.87
N LEU A 121 -0.92 15.37 14.88
CA LEU A 121 -1.01 14.10 15.59
C LEU A 121 -2.31 13.41 15.16
N SER A 122 -2.20 12.16 14.71
CA SER A 122 -3.33 11.36 14.24
C SER A 122 -3.39 10.03 14.98
N VAL A 123 -4.61 9.60 15.29
CA VAL A 123 -4.95 8.27 15.77
C VAL A 123 -5.74 7.59 14.66
N GLU A 124 -5.25 6.46 14.16
CA GLU A 124 -5.72 5.84 12.93
C GLU A 124 -6.08 4.37 13.15
N ASP A 125 -7.13 3.90 12.45
CA ASP A 125 -7.49 2.48 12.47
C ASP A 125 -6.40 1.66 11.75
N PRO A 126 -5.74 0.70 12.42
CA PRO A 126 -4.65 -0.08 11.82
C PRO A 126 -5.13 -1.06 10.75
N LEU A 127 -6.44 -1.26 10.57
CA LEU A 127 -6.99 -2.33 9.74
C LEU A 127 -6.50 -2.26 8.28
N GLU A 128 -6.40 -1.07 7.71
CA GLU A 128 -5.99 -0.86 6.32
C GLU A 128 -4.47 -1.02 6.13
N ARG A 129 -3.68 -0.96 7.23
CA ARG A 129 -2.21 -1.11 7.19
C ARG A 129 -1.72 -2.50 7.53
N ARG A 130 -2.56 -3.37 8.07
CA ARG A 130 -2.13 -4.70 8.45
C ARG A 130 -1.74 -5.52 7.23
N ASN A 131 -0.51 -6.00 7.24
CA ASN A 131 -0.08 -7.07 6.38
C ASN A 131 0.04 -8.37 7.19
N ALA A 132 -0.10 -9.53 6.52
CA ALA A 132 -0.09 -10.81 7.21
C ALA A 132 1.23 -11.03 7.96
N TYR A 133 1.17 -11.70 9.10
CA TYR A 133 2.35 -12.36 9.66
C TYR A 133 2.35 -13.85 9.26
N VAL A 134 3.52 -14.45 9.27
CA VAL A 134 3.74 -15.83 8.84
C VAL A 134 4.47 -16.60 9.92
N TYR A 135 4.08 -17.86 10.11
CA TYR A 135 4.80 -18.78 11.00
C TYR A 135 5.95 -19.46 10.26
N ALA A 136 7.14 -19.43 10.84
CA ALA A 136 8.27 -20.20 10.37
C ALA A 136 7.99 -21.70 10.54
N GLY A 137 8.34 -22.51 9.54
CA GLY A 137 8.20 -23.97 9.58
C GLY A 137 6.78 -24.51 9.36
N GLY A 138 5.80 -23.64 9.11
CA GLY A 138 4.48 -24.08 8.67
C GLY A 138 4.47 -24.60 7.23
N THR A 139 3.69 -25.65 6.95
CA THR A 139 3.36 -25.99 5.55
C THR A 139 2.51 -24.86 4.98
N ALA A 140 2.49 -24.70 3.66
CA ALA A 140 1.68 -23.67 3.00
C ALA A 140 0.19 -23.71 3.41
N ALA A 141 -0.33 -24.89 3.77
CA ALA A 141 -1.69 -25.05 4.29
C ALA A 141 -1.89 -24.48 5.70
N THR A 142 -0.82 -24.38 6.50
CA THR A 142 -0.87 -23.93 7.90
C THR A 142 -0.40 -22.50 8.08
N SER A 143 0.32 -21.94 7.11
CA SER A 143 0.79 -20.55 7.15
C SER A 143 -0.28 -19.52 6.76
N GLY A 144 -1.52 -19.94 6.48
CA GLY A 144 -2.60 -19.05 6.08
C GLY A 144 -2.46 -18.46 4.67
N ILE A 145 -1.36 -18.74 3.98
CA ILE A 145 -1.04 -18.19 2.67
C ILE A 145 -1.90 -18.79 1.55
N LEU A 146 -2.29 -20.07 1.67
CA LEU A 146 -2.96 -20.79 0.60
C LEU A 146 -4.46 -20.56 0.49
N ASN A 147 -5.12 -20.08 1.54
CA ASN A 147 -6.57 -19.91 1.53
C ASN A 147 -7.05 -18.47 1.35
N GLY A 148 -6.19 -17.54 1.01
CA GLY A 148 -6.59 -16.13 0.85
C GLY A 148 -7.09 -15.47 2.14
N THR A 149 -7.01 -16.15 3.27
CA THR A 149 -7.51 -15.69 4.58
C THR A 149 -6.38 -15.10 5.41
N LEU A 150 -5.71 -14.09 4.88
CA LEU A 150 -4.66 -13.35 5.61
C LEU A 150 -5.20 -12.70 6.89
N ALA A 151 -6.48 -12.40 6.94
CA ALA A 151 -7.14 -11.81 8.10
C ALA A 151 -7.25 -12.76 9.30
N ALA A 152 -7.14 -14.07 9.12
CA ALA A 152 -7.31 -15.06 10.19
C ALA A 152 -6.11 -15.12 11.16
N ASN A 153 -4.99 -14.52 10.81
CA ASN A 153 -3.75 -14.62 11.58
C ASN A 153 -3.50 -13.44 12.51
N TYR A 154 -4.26 -12.35 12.39
CA TYR A 154 -4.16 -11.23 13.33
C TYR A 154 -4.96 -11.50 14.60
N GLY A 155 -4.35 -11.23 15.76
CA GLY A 155 -4.98 -11.33 17.09
C GLY A 155 -5.90 -10.15 17.43
N GLY A 156 -6.45 -9.47 16.43
CA GLY A 156 -7.24 -8.26 16.59
C GLY A 156 -6.40 -7.00 16.75
N ALA A 157 -7.02 -5.86 17.06
CA ALA A 157 -6.37 -4.60 17.41
C ALA A 157 -6.62 -4.31 18.88
N ALA A 158 -5.57 -4.11 19.65
CA ALA A 158 -5.70 -3.61 21.03
C ALA A 158 -5.25 -2.15 21.13
N MET A 159 -4.56 -1.64 20.11
CA MET A 159 -4.05 -0.28 20.04
C MET A 159 -4.27 0.27 18.63
N PRO A 160 -4.71 1.52 18.46
CA PRO A 160 -4.70 2.20 17.17
C PRO A 160 -3.27 2.52 16.72
N ASP A 161 -3.11 2.85 15.45
CA ASP A 161 -1.88 3.45 14.95
C ASP A 161 -1.78 4.90 15.41
N PHE A 162 -0.58 5.33 15.79
CA PHE A 162 -0.28 6.72 16.10
C PHE A 162 0.64 7.28 15.02
N VAL A 163 0.24 8.40 14.42
CA VAL A 163 1.00 9.09 13.40
C VAL A 163 1.30 10.50 13.86
N LEU A 164 2.59 10.88 13.76
CA LEU A 164 3.04 12.26 13.94
C LEU A 164 3.61 12.73 12.60
N ALA A 165 3.15 13.88 12.09
CA ALA A 165 3.66 14.50 10.88
C ALA A 165 4.05 15.97 11.15
N LEU A 166 5.25 16.33 10.74
CA LEU A 166 5.75 17.70 10.70
C LEU A 166 5.84 18.13 9.26
N ARG A 167 5.23 19.27 8.92
CA ARG A 167 5.13 19.73 7.52
C ARG A 167 5.50 21.20 7.41
N ALA A 168 6.20 21.52 6.33
CA ALA A 168 6.49 22.89 5.90
C ALA A 168 5.96 23.07 4.48
N ASP A 169 5.06 24.05 4.29
CA ASP A 169 4.56 24.49 2.98
C ASP A 169 5.10 25.89 2.72
N GLN A 170 5.90 26.05 1.66
CA GLN A 170 6.65 27.24 1.32
C GLN A 170 6.46 27.61 -0.16
N SER A 171 6.90 28.80 -0.56
CA SER A 171 6.84 29.21 -1.96
C SER A 171 7.66 28.32 -2.90
N TRP A 172 8.76 27.76 -2.41
CA TRP A 172 9.60 26.82 -3.17
C TRP A 172 9.00 25.41 -3.30
N GLY A 173 8.01 25.04 -2.45
CA GLY A 173 7.42 23.72 -2.42
C GLY A 173 6.98 23.31 -1.02
N SER A 174 7.07 22.01 -0.70
CA SER A 174 6.71 21.49 0.60
C SER A 174 7.67 20.39 1.04
N ALA A 175 7.81 20.21 2.35
CA ALA A 175 8.57 19.13 2.97
C ALA A 175 7.77 18.54 4.12
N GLN A 176 7.92 17.24 4.36
CA GLN A 176 7.28 16.54 5.47
C GLN A 176 8.23 15.50 6.08
N LEU A 177 8.20 15.41 7.40
CA LEU A 177 8.77 14.31 8.16
C LEU A 177 7.65 13.70 8.98
N SER A 178 7.46 12.39 8.87
CA SER A 178 6.41 11.67 9.61
C SER A 178 6.92 10.40 10.23
N GLY A 179 6.34 10.04 11.37
CA GLY A 179 6.58 8.81 12.10
C GLY A 179 5.27 8.10 12.41
N LEU A 180 5.31 6.78 12.45
CA LEU A 180 4.18 5.91 12.74
C LEU A 180 4.60 4.88 13.78
N LEU A 181 3.71 4.62 14.76
CA LEU A 181 3.76 3.48 15.66
C LEU A 181 2.59 2.55 15.36
N HIS A 182 2.88 1.28 15.09
CA HIS A 182 1.93 0.25 14.68
C HIS A 182 1.99 -0.95 15.62
N GLN A 183 0.86 -1.59 15.91
CA GLN A 183 0.83 -2.82 16.70
C GLN A 183 0.70 -4.04 15.80
N VAL A 184 1.70 -4.91 15.83
CA VAL A 184 1.65 -6.25 15.24
C VAL A 184 1.17 -7.23 16.33
N ARG A 185 -0.06 -7.72 16.20
CA ARG A 185 -0.62 -8.66 17.16
C ARG A 185 -0.89 -10.01 16.50
N THR A 186 -0.29 -11.06 17.05
CA THR A 186 -0.45 -12.41 16.56
C THR A 186 -1.56 -13.14 17.32
N ALA A 187 -2.42 -13.86 16.62
CA ALA A 187 -3.36 -14.77 17.26
C ALA A 187 -2.58 -16.01 17.77
N GLY A 188 -2.91 -16.49 18.96
CA GLY A 188 -2.39 -17.76 19.44
C GLY A 188 -2.85 -18.90 18.51
N LEU A 189 -1.96 -19.84 18.22
CA LEU A 189 -2.33 -21.06 17.51
C LEU A 189 -2.91 -22.07 18.50
N ALA A 190 -4.16 -22.42 18.32
CA ALA A 190 -4.71 -23.57 19.00
C ALA A 190 -3.94 -24.83 18.57
N ALA A 191 -3.58 -25.68 19.53
CA ALA A 191 -2.98 -26.95 19.26
C ALA A 191 -3.99 -27.85 18.50
N ASN A 192 -3.94 -27.79 17.17
CA ASN A 192 -4.67 -28.75 16.34
C ASN A 192 -3.73 -29.95 16.09
N PRO A 193 -4.05 -31.13 16.61
CA PRO A 193 -3.24 -32.30 16.36
C PRO A 193 -3.21 -32.59 14.85
N GLY A 194 -2.06 -32.42 14.23
CA GLY A 194 -1.84 -32.72 12.81
C GLY A 194 -1.61 -31.49 11.90
N GLN A 195 -1.72 -30.28 12.39
CA GLN A 195 -1.59 -29.08 11.51
C GLN A 195 -0.28 -28.33 11.60
N ILE A 196 0.57 -28.51 12.59
CA ILE A 196 1.81 -27.73 12.69
C ILE A 196 2.94 -28.55 13.30
N ASN A 197 3.95 -28.80 12.53
CA ASN A 197 5.25 -29.20 13.05
C ASN A 197 5.94 -27.94 13.60
N GLY A 198 5.90 -27.73 14.90
CA GLY A 198 6.75 -26.78 15.60
C GLY A 198 6.08 -25.56 16.22
N ALA A 199 4.92 -25.10 15.73
CA ALA A 199 4.27 -23.91 16.28
C ALA A 199 2.92 -24.20 16.99
N ALA A 200 2.60 -25.47 17.22
CA ALA A 200 1.40 -25.83 17.98
C ALA A 200 1.51 -25.29 19.41
N GLY A 201 0.59 -24.44 19.79
CA GLY A 201 0.57 -23.81 21.11
C GLY A 201 1.41 -22.54 21.23
N ALA A 202 1.85 -21.92 20.13
CA ALA A 202 2.45 -20.60 20.20
C ALA A 202 1.46 -19.61 20.84
N PRO A 203 1.83 -18.92 21.91
CA PRO A 203 0.95 -17.97 22.57
C PRO A 203 0.64 -16.79 21.65
N ALA A 204 -0.51 -16.15 21.86
CA ALA A 204 -0.76 -14.85 21.26
C ALA A 204 0.33 -13.88 21.70
N GLY A 205 0.94 -13.19 20.73
CA GLY A 205 1.99 -12.22 20.96
C GLY A 205 1.55 -10.81 20.55
N SER A 206 2.23 -9.81 21.06
CA SER A 206 2.08 -8.43 20.63
C SER A 206 3.46 -7.79 20.56
N ASP A 207 3.74 -7.16 19.45
CA ASP A 207 4.98 -6.43 19.21
C ASP A 207 4.66 -5.06 18.57
N TYR A 208 5.62 -4.14 18.60
CA TYR A 208 5.42 -2.79 18.10
C TYR A 208 6.28 -2.57 16.86
N GLY A 209 5.58 -2.44 15.72
CA GLY A 209 6.18 -1.95 14.48
C GLY A 209 6.22 -0.43 14.46
N TRP A 210 7.10 0.11 13.65
CA TRP A 210 7.25 1.55 13.46
C TRP A 210 7.68 1.86 12.03
N ALA A 211 7.45 3.10 11.61
CA ALA A 211 7.94 3.60 10.34
C ALA A 211 8.29 5.08 10.42
N LEU A 212 9.25 5.49 9.58
CA LEU A 212 9.62 6.87 9.34
C LEU A 212 9.52 7.17 7.85
N ASN A 213 9.03 8.36 7.53
CA ASN A 213 8.93 8.85 6.16
C ASN A 213 9.42 10.29 6.08
N ALA A 214 10.21 10.60 5.06
CA ALA A 214 10.63 11.96 4.74
C ALA A 214 10.36 12.23 3.27
N GLY A 215 9.75 13.36 2.98
CA GLY A 215 9.40 13.75 1.61
C GLY A 215 9.61 15.24 1.36
N VAL A 216 9.95 15.55 0.12
CA VAL A 216 10.08 16.92 -0.37
C VAL A 216 9.46 17.05 -1.76
N LYS A 217 8.75 18.14 -1.98
CA LYS A 217 8.29 18.61 -3.27
C LYS A 217 8.95 19.95 -3.57
N ILE A 218 9.58 20.09 -4.72
CA ILE A 218 10.22 21.31 -5.16
C ILE A 218 9.48 21.82 -6.40
N ASN A 219 8.98 23.05 -6.34
CA ASN A 219 8.37 23.71 -7.48
C ASN A 219 9.48 24.19 -8.44
N LEU A 220 9.34 23.91 -9.72
CA LEU A 220 10.33 24.22 -10.75
C LEU A 220 9.80 25.19 -11.81
N PRO A 221 9.30 26.38 -11.41
CA PRO A 221 8.68 27.33 -12.35
C PRO A 221 9.67 27.85 -13.41
N MET A 222 10.97 27.67 -13.18
CA MET A 222 12.02 28.03 -14.14
C MET A 222 12.05 27.11 -15.37
N LEU A 223 11.52 25.89 -15.29
CA LEU A 223 11.43 24.97 -16.43
C LEU A 223 10.11 25.20 -17.18
N ALA A 224 8.99 25.03 -16.49
CA ALA A 224 7.67 25.43 -16.97
C ALA A 224 6.75 25.73 -15.79
N LYS A 225 5.72 26.54 -16.03
CA LYS A 225 4.73 26.89 -15.00
C LYS A 225 3.96 25.62 -14.59
N GLY A 226 4.08 25.23 -13.33
CA GLY A 226 3.42 24.04 -12.78
C GLY A 226 4.34 22.84 -12.64
N ASP A 227 5.57 22.91 -13.14
CA ASP A 227 6.55 21.84 -12.96
C ASP A 227 6.91 21.64 -11.48
N ALA A 228 7.08 20.39 -11.12
CA ALA A 228 7.45 20.01 -9.76
C ALA A 228 8.25 18.72 -9.75
N PHE A 229 9.19 18.63 -8.81
CA PHE A 229 9.93 17.43 -8.50
C PHE A 229 9.57 16.95 -7.10
N TYR A 230 9.42 15.63 -6.95
CA TYR A 230 9.12 14.96 -5.69
C TYR A 230 10.23 13.96 -5.37
N LEU A 231 10.61 13.91 -4.11
CA LEU A 231 11.49 12.87 -3.58
C LEU A 231 10.93 12.43 -2.22
N GLN A 232 10.83 11.12 -2.01
CA GLN A 232 10.38 10.54 -0.75
C GLN A 232 11.22 9.32 -0.41
N GLY A 233 11.55 9.17 0.88
CA GLY A 233 12.15 7.97 1.43
C GLY A 233 11.35 7.49 2.64
N THR A 234 11.11 6.18 2.72
CA THR A 234 10.39 5.55 3.82
C THR A 234 11.16 4.33 4.31
N TYR A 235 11.23 4.15 5.62
CA TYR A 235 11.72 2.93 6.27
C TYR A 235 10.69 2.48 7.30
N GLY A 236 10.41 1.18 7.35
CA GLY A 236 9.50 0.58 8.33
C GLY A 236 9.99 -0.77 8.81
N GLN A 237 9.67 -1.09 10.06
CA GLN A 237 9.88 -2.39 10.66
C GLN A 237 8.57 -2.84 11.33
N GLY A 238 8.03 -3.99 10.91
CA GLY A 238 6.73 -4.45 11.36
C GLY A 238 5.54 -3.61 10.87
N ALA A 239 5.75 -2.81 9.83
CA ALA A 239 4.76 -1.92 9.23
C ALA A 239 4.96 -1.86 7.70
N SER A 240 4.92 -3.02 7.04
CA SER A 240 5.32 -3.19 5.65
C SER A 240 4.47 -2.38 4.66
N THR A 241 3.21 -2.17 4.96
CA THR A 241 2.30 -1.38 4.11
C THR A 241 2.65 0.09 4.02
N THR A 242 3.42 0.65 4.96
CA THR A 242 3.91 2.04 4.87
C THR A 242 4.80 2.30 3.67
N VAL A 243 5.38 1.25 3.10
CA VAL A 243 6.17 1.28 1.87
C VAL A 243 5.40 0.65 0.71
N LEU A 244 4.59 -0.38 0.98
CA LEU A 244 3.98 -1.27 -0.01
C LEU A 244 2.51 -0.94 -0.33
N ALA A 245 1.92 0.12 0.22
CA ALA A 245 0.50 0.42 0.02
C ALA A 245 0.17 0.85 -1.42
N ASN A 246 1.06 1.61 -2.04
CA ASN A 246 0.85 2.10 -3.41
C ASN A 246 1.09 1.03 -4.49
N PRO A 247 2.16 0.24 -4.44
CA PRO A 247 2.35 -0.80 -5.43
C PRO A 247 1.26 -1.86 -5.24
N ALA A 248 0.15 -1.69 -5.92
CA ALA A 248 -1.13 -2.38 -5.82
C ALA A 248 -1.00 -3.87 -5.45
N GLY A 249 -0.92 -4.15 -4.16
CA GLY A 249 -0.82 -5.49 -3.60
C GLY A 249 0.54 -6.16 -3.75
N TRP A 250 1.60 -5.43 -4.15
CA TRP A 250 2.95 -5.97 -4.13
C TRP A 250 3.37 -6.28 -2.69
N GLY A 251 3.90 -7.46 -2.46
CA GLY A 251 4.21 -7.93 -1.10
C GLY A 251 3.02 -8.50 -0.33
N SER A 252 1.78 -8.39 -0.80
CA SER A 252 0.65 -9.16 -0.26
C SER A 252 0.52 -10.53 -0.95
N ALA A 253 -0.10 -11.49 -0.26
CA ALA A 253 -0.19 -12.87 -0.74
C ALA A 253 -0.75 -12.97 -2.16
N GLY A 254 -0.04 -13.67 -3.02
CA GLY A 254 -0.45 -13.96 -4.38
C GLY A 254 -0.14 -12.88 -5.40
N ASN A 255 0.52 -11.80 -5.02
CA ASN A 255 0.94 -10.76 -5.93
C ASN A 255 2.42 -10.85 -6.28
N GLY A 256 2.76 -10.57 -7.50
CA GLY A 256 4.11 -10.67 -7.99
C GLY A 256 4.33 -9.92 -9.29
N VAL A 257 5.58 -9.87 -9.70
CA VAL A 257 6.03 -9.29 -10.97
C VAL A 257 6.43 -10.41 -11.92
N GLY A 258 5.77 -10.48 -13.06
CA GLY A 258 6.04 -11.52 -14.03
C GLY A 258 5.82 -12.92 -13.44
N ARG A 259 6.87 -13.71 -13.39
CA ARG A 259 6.87 -15.10 -12.90
C ARG A 259 7.22 -15.26 -11.41
N VAL A 260 7.55 -14.18 -10.72
CA VAL A 260 7.91 -14.18 -9.30
C VAL A 260 6.76 -13.63 -8.48
N SER A 261 6.39 -14.34 -7.41
CA SER A 261 5.41 -13.88 -6.43
C SER A 261 5.99 -14.03 -5.04
N ILE A 262 6.01 -12.94 -4.28
CA ILE A 262 6.54 -12.90 -2.92
C ILE A 262 5.48 -12.47 -1.92
N LEU A 263 5.75 -12.75 -0.66
CA LEU A 263 5.04 -12.22 0.49
C LEU A 263 6.03 -11.42 1.35
N VAL A 264 5.67 -10.20 1.69
CA VAL A 264 6.40 -9.35 2.64
C VAL A 264 5.45 -9.05 3.80
N PRO A 265 5.43 -9.89 4.85
CA PRO A 265 4.53 -9.72 5.99
C PRO A 265 5.03 -8.60 6.91
N ASP A 266 4.22 -8.21 7.90
CA ASP A 266 4.69 -7.33 8.98
C ASP A 266 5.63 -8.06 9.93
N ALA A 267 5.38 -9.35 10.17
CA ALA A 267 6.22 -10.15 11.05
C ALA A 267 6.24 -11.63 10.66
N VAL A 268 7.24 -12.33 11.15
CA VAL A 268 7.36 -13.78 11.12
C VAL A 268 7.38 -14.29 12.55
N VAL A 269 6.58 -15.30 12.84
CA VAL A 269 6.63 -16.01 14.12
C VAL A 269 7.56 -17.23 13.96
N THR A 270 8.60 -17.27 14.76
CA THR A 270 9.61 -18.35 14.75
C THR A 270 9.05 -19.66 15.33
N ASN A 271 9.77 -20.76 15.15
CA ASN A 271 9.41 -22.06 15.74
C ASN A 271 9.36 -22.05 17.28
N THR A 272 10.01 -21.08 17.90
CA THR A 272 9.99 -20.88 19.35
C THR A 272 8.85 -19.99 19.83
N GLY A 273 7.98 -19.53 18.90
CA GLY A 273 6.87 -18.64 19.19
C GLY A 273 7.25 -17.16 19.34
N GLN A 274 8.50 -16.79 19.02
CA GLN A 274 8.94 -15.40 19.04
C GLN A 274 8.49 -14.68 17.77
N THR A 275 7.98 -13.47 17.92
CA THR A 275 7.69 -12.58 16.81
C THR A 275 8.96 -11.88 16.37
N SER A 276 9.25 -11.88 15.08
CA SER A 276 10.36 -11.17 14.46
C SER A 276 9.82 -10.26 13.39
N LEU A 277 10.02 -8.96 13.53
CA LEU A 277 9.50 -7.94 12.62
C LEU A 277 10.28 -7.92 11.31
N VAL A 278 9.56 -7.74 10.21
CA VAL A 278 10.14 -7.59 8.86
C VAL A 278 10.49 -6.13 8.62
N SER A 279 11.68 -5.90 8.06
CA SER A 279 12.12 -4.56 7.67
C SER A 279 11.82 -4.30 6.19
N VAL A 280 11.33 -3.11 5.88
CA VAL A 280 11.07 -2.64 4.53
C VAL A 280 11.54 -1.20 4.36
N TRP A 281 12.01 -0.85 3.19
CA TRP A 281 12.38 0.52 2.85
C TRP A 281 12.07 0.82 1.40
N GLY A 282 11.87 2.08 1.10
CA GLY A 282 11.63 2.53 -0.27
C GLY A 282 12.05 3.96 -0.48
N ILE A 283 12.49 4.24 -1.70
CA ILE A 283 12.72 5.59 -2.18
C ILE A 283 11.95 5.79 -3.48
N THR A 284 11.31 6.94 -3.60
CA THR A 284 10.54 7.33 -4.78
C THR A 284 10.96 8.71 -5.23
N ALA A 285 11.21 8.86 -6.52
CA ALA A 285 11.42 10.14 -7.18
C ALA A 285 10.39 10.29 -8.30
N ALA A 286 9.79 11.48 -8.40
CA ALA A 286 8.83 11.78 -9.46
C ALA A 286 8.96 13.23 -9.93
N MET A 287 8.66 13.45 -11.20
CA MET A 287 8.73 14.77 -11.83
C MET A 287 7.49 14.99 -12.69
N LEU A 288 6.86 16.14 -12.50
CA LEU A 288 5.81 16.65 -13.37
C LEU A 288 6.40 17.72 -14.29
N HIS A 289 6.17 17.58 -15.58
CA HIS A 289 6.59 18.57 -16.57
C HIS A 289 5.45 18.95 -17.52
N TYR A 290 5.29 20.23 -17.75
CA TYR A 290 4.31 20.81 -18.68
C TYR A 290 5.00 21.19 -19.99
N TRP A 291 4.80 20.38 -21.05
CA TRP A 291 5.24 20.70 -22.41
C TRP A 291 4.48 21.88 -23.00
N THR A 292 3.19 21.95 -22.69
CA THR A 292 2.27 23.04 -23.03
C THR A 292 1.28 23.20 -21.89
N PRO A 293 0.48 24.28 -21.84
CA PRO A 293 -0.58 24.41 -20.84
C PRO A 293 -1.60 23.27 -20.83
N THR A 294 -1.69 22.50 -21.92
CA THR A 294 -2.66 21.40 -22.08
C THR A 294 -2.02 20.02 -22.13
N VAL A 295 -0.69 19.91 -22.21
CA VAL A 295 0.03 18.63 -22.25
C VAL A 295 1.04 18.57 -21.12
N ARG A 296 0.86 17.60 -20.23
CA ARG A 296 1.77 17.33 -19.12
C ARG A 296 2.28 15.90 -19.15
N GLN A 297 3.45 15.69 -18.62
CA GLN A 297 4.12 14.39 -18.49
C GLN A 297 4.51 14.15 -17.04
N GLY A 298 4.21 12.98 -16.54
CA GLY A 298 4.77 12.43 -15.31
C GLY A 298 5.92 11.48 -15.63
N LEU A 299 7.03 11.63 -14.92
CA LEU A 299 8.14 10.67 -14.87
C LEU A 299 8.27 10.23 -13.42
N PHE A 300 8.38 8.93 -13.16
CA PHE A 300 8.52 8.44 -11.80
C PHE A 300 9.33 7.15 -11.77
N ALA A 301 10.06 6.99 -10.68
CA ALA A 301 10.85 5.81 -10.39
C ALA A 301 10.81 5.51 -8.91
N SER A 302 10.87 4.24 -8.57
CA SER A 302 10.94 3.80 -7.18
C SER A 302 11.77 2.55 -7.03
N TYR A 303 12.46 2.47 -5.88
CA TYR A 303 13.16 1.27 -5.41
C TYR A 303 12.62 0.89 -4.05
N ILE A 304 12.34 -0.39 -3.84
CA ILE A 304 11.86 -0.96 -2.58
C ILE A 304 12.74 -2.16 -2.24
N GLY A 305 13.17 -2.24 -0.98
CA GLY A 305 13.82 -3.40 -0.41
C GLY A 305 13.00 -3.99 0.74
N SER A 306 13.10 -5.29 0.93
CA SER A 306 12.58 -5.97 2.11
C SER A 306 13.60 -6.96 2.65
N GLU A 307 13.70 -7.02 3.98
CA GLU A 307 14.56 -7.94 4.70
C GLU A 307 13.71 -8.77 5.65
N ILE A 308 13.77 -10.08 5.43
CA ILE A 308 13.07 -11.07 6.25
C ILE A 308 14.02 -11.55 7.34
N PRO A 309 13.62 -11.59 8.63
CA PRO A 309 14.48 -11.97 9.72
C PRO A 309 15.09 -13.38 9.55
N ALA A 310 16.34 -13.52 9.95
CA ALA A 310 17.04 -14.80 9.94
C ALA A 310 16.28 -15.85 10.80
N GLY A 311 16.18 -17.08 10.31
CA GLY A 311 15.43 -18.15 10.97
C GLY A 311 13.93 -18.22 10.58
N ALA A 312 13.43 -17.25 9.81
CA ALA A 312 12.11 -17.33 9.18
C ALA A 312 11.99 -18.47 8.16
N PHE A 313 13.12 -18.99 7.69
CA PHE A 313 13.23 -20.01 6.65
C PHE A 313 13.60 -21.36 7.25
N VAL A 314 12.65 -22.07 7.83
CA VAL A 314 12.87 -23.47 8.14
C VAL A 314 12.20 -24.31 7.06
N ALA A 315 13.00 -24.84 6.17
CA ALA A 315 12.58 -25.86 5.23
C ALA A 315 12.23 -27.14 6.02
N ALA A 316 10.98 -27.29 6.42
CA ALA A 316 10.49 -28.56 6.91
C ALA A 316 10.26 -29.46 5.71
N GLY A 317 11.14 -30.47 5.53
CA GLY A 317 10.86 -31.61 4.69
C GLY A 317 10.76 -31.38 3.17
N GLY A 318 11.66 -30.63 2.59
CA GLY A 318 11.88 -30.66 1.11
C GLY A 318 10.74 -30.14 0.22
N GLN A 319 9.71 -29.54 0.77
CA GLN A 319 8.60 -28.99 0.01
C GLN A 319 8.70 -27.47 -0.13
N ALA A 320 8.48 -27.02 -1.30
CA ALA A 320 8.65 -25.72 -1.92
C ALA A 320 7.87 -24.55 -1.29
N THR A 321 7.30 -24.66 -0.12
CA THR A 321 6.48 -23.63 0.52
C THR A 321 7.30 -22.61 1.32
N ALA A 322 8.53 -22.93 1.66
CA ALA A 322 9.51 -22.00 2.23
C ALA A 322 9.94 -20.91 1.22
N ASN A 323 9.55 -21.02 -0.03
CA ASN A 323 10.12 -20.29 -1.14
C ASN A 323 9.33 -19.04 -1.56
N THR A 324 8.41 -18.53 -0.77
CA THR A 324 7.68 -17.29 -1.08
C THR A 324 8.10 -16.12 -0.21
N MET A 325 8.86 -16.37 0.86
CA MET A 325 9.43 -15.35 1.72
C MET A 325 10.95 -15.35 1.59
N THR A 326 11.49 -14.27 1.13
CA THR A 326 12.93 -14.05 0.98
C THR A 326 13.15 -12.57 0.91
N ASN A 327 14.36 -12.14 1.21
CA ASN A 327 14.74 -10.76 0.94
C ASN A 327 14.47 -10.46 -0.52
N SER A 328 13.95 -9.30 -0.78
CA SER A 328 13.55 -8.93 -2.11
C SER A 328 13.84 -7.46 -2.42
N GLN A 329 14.03 -7.21 -3.70
CA GLN A 329 14.28 -5.89 -4.25
C GLN A 329 13.34 -5.69 -5.42
N TYR A 330 12.53 -4.65 -5.33
CA TYR A 330 11.61 -4.25 -6.39
C TYR A 330 11.98 -2.86 -6.86
N TRP A 331 11.93 -2.65 -8.15
CA TRP A 331 12.03 -1.33 -8.69
C TRP A 331 11.09 -1.13 -9.89
N THR A 332 10.69 0.09 -10.07
CA THR A 332 9.83 0.52 -11.15
C THR A 332 10.33 1.81 -11.76
N VAL A 333 10.14 1.92 -13.06
CA VAL A 333 10.29 3.17 -13.80
C VAL A 333 9.10 3.33 -14.69
N GLY A 334 8.46 4.49 -14.63
CA GLY A 334 7.24 4.75 -15.39
C GLY A 334 7.17 6.17 -15.92
N THR A 335 6.34 6.33 -16.93
CA THR A 335 6.00 7.62 -17.49
C THR A 335 4.59 7.64 -18.01
N ASN A 336 3.97 8.82 -17.94
CA ASN A 336 2.70 9.07 -18.61
C ASN A 336 2.72 10.39 -19.37
N VAL A 337 1.81 10.51 -20.31
CA VAL A 337 1.47 11.76 -20.97
C VAL A 337 -0.02 11.97 -20.84
N ILE A 338 -0.42 13.14 -20.40
CA ILE A 338 -1.80 13.53 -20.19
C ILE A 338 -2.09 14.80 -21.01
N TRP A 339 -3.09 14.70 -21.87
CA TRP A 339 -3.63 15.81 -22.65
C TRP A 339 -4.96 16.28 -22.06
N SER A 340 -5.04 17.57 -21.73
CA SER A 340 -6.22 18.24 -21.18
C SER A 340 -6.76 19.26 -22.20
N PRO A 341 -7.49 18.80 -23.24
CA PRO A 341 -7.94 19.68 -24.33
C PRO A 341 -8.89 20.79 -23.87
N ILE A 342 -9.67 20.51 -22.84
CA ILE A 342 -10.60 21.44 -22.22
C ILE A 342 -10.57 21.24 -20.70
N LYS A 343 -10.99 22.24 -19.96
CA LYS A 343 -11.05 22.19 -18.49
C LYS A 343 -11.87 20.96 -18.03
N GLY A 344 -11.29 20.16 -17.15
CA GLY A 344 -11.91 18.99 -16.55
C GLY A 344 -11.96 17.75 -17.45
N LEU A 345 -11.33 17.72 -18.63
CA LEU A 345 -11.19 16.53 -19.45
C LEU A 345 -9.71 16.18 -19.58
N ASP A 346 -9.34 14.99 -19.10
CA ASP A 346 -8.00 14.43 -19.20
C ASP A 346 -8.02 13.16 -20.03
N ILE A 347 -7.13 13.05 -21.02
CA ILE A 347 -6.87 11.86 -21.82
C ILE A 347 -5.40 11.53 -21.61
N GLY A 348 -5.13 10.37 -20.98
CA GLY A 348 -3.79 9.98 -20.60
C GLY A 348 -3.43 8.56 -20.98
N ALA A 349 -2.15 8.35 -21.27
CA ALA A 349 -1.54 7.05 -21.45
C ALA A 349 -0.31 6.92 -20.53
N GLU A 350 -0.14 5.76 -19.92
CA GLU A 350 0.97 5.45 -19.01
C GLU A 350 1.58 4.09 -19.35
N VAL A 351 2.88 4.00 -19.21
CA VAL A 351 3.64 2.76 -19.29
C VAL A 351 4.62 2.68 -18.11
N ASN A 352 4.69 1.51 -17.49
CA ASN A 352 5.59 1.21 -16.39
C ASN A 352 6.36 -0.08 -16.69
N TYR A 353 7.66 -0.06 -16.42
CA TYR A 353 8.50 -1.24 -16.31
C TYR A 353 8.68 -1.58 -14.84
N LEU A 354 8.46 -2.85 -14.49
CA LEU A 354 8.54 -3.38 -13.14
C LEU A 354 9.55 -4.52 -13.13
N GLN A 355 10.40 -4.58 -12.10
CA GLN A 355 11.29 -5.70 -11.87
C GLN A 355 11.31 -6.08 -10.39
N LEU A 356 11.25 -7.37 -10.12
CA LEU A 356 11.35 -7.96 -8.80
C LEU A 356 12.49 -8.98 -8.80
N ASN A 357 13.46 -8.78 -7.92
CA ASN A 357 14.54 -9.71 -7.65
C ASN A 357 14.41 -10.26 -6.23
N THR A 358 14.83 -11.51 -6.04
CA THR A 358 14.82 -12.18 -4.74
C THR A 358 16.17 -12.86 -4.51
N ASP A 359 16.65 -12.87 -3.27
CA ASP A 359 17.93 -13.48 -2.90
C ASP A 359 17.92 -15.00 -3.14
N ASN A 360 16.78 -15.63 -2.86
CA ASN A 360 16.59 -17.05 -3.09
C ASN A 360 15.64 -17.33 -4.24
N ARG A 361 15.83 -18.46 -4.91
CA ARG A 361 14.85 -18.92 -5.91
C ARG A 361 13.56 -19.32 -5.21
N ILE A 362 12.46 -18.78 -5.68
CA ILE A 362 11.12 -19.06 -5.15
C ILE A 362 10.26 -19.76 -6.20
N ASN A 363 9.19 -20.41 -5.77
CA ASN A 363 8.25 -21.03 -6.69
C ASN A 363 7.66 -19.99 -7.64
N GLY A 364 7.62 -20.35 -8.91
CA GLY A 364 7.00 -19.52 -9.94
C GLY A 364 5.52 -19.28 -9.67
N ASN A 365 5.02 -18.14 -10.13
CA ASN A 365 3.60 -17.83 -10.11
C ASN A 365 2.86 -18.78 -11.06
N GLN A 366 2.36 -19.88 -10.53
CA GLN A 366 1.71 -20.95 -11.29
C GLN A 366 0.45 -20.49 -12.06
N ALA A 367 -0.19 -19.42 -11.59
CA ALA A 367 -1.37 -18.89 -12.29
C ALA A 367 -1.04 -18.24 -13.64
N LYS A 368 0.22 -17.85 -13.85
CA LYS A 368 0.67 -17.19 -15.09
C LYS A 368 1.66 -18.00 -15.91
N TYR A 369 2.46 -18.87 -15.26
CA TYR A 369 3.62 -19.51 -15.90
C TYR A 369 3.73 -20.97 -15.47
N THR A 370 2.95 -21.79 -16.00
CA THR A 370 2.49 -23.14 -15.68
C THR A 370 3.52 -24.28 -15.53
N ALA A 371 4.78 -24.03 -15.37
CA ALA A 371 5.72 -25.12 -15.06
C ALA A 371 5.62 -25.47 -13.56
N VAL A 372 4.96 -26.55 -13.22
CA VAL A 372 4.91 -27.08 -11.84
C VAL A 372 6.32 -27.37 -11.36
N GLY A 373 6.70 -26.77 -10.23
CA GLY A 373 8.02 -26.95 -9.61
C GLY A 373 9.13 -26.06 -10.17
N ALA A 374 8.86 -25.20 -11.16
CA ALA A 374 9.86 -24.24 -11.61
C ALA A 374 10.07 -23.13 -10.56
N THR A 375 11.33 -22.81 -10.30
CA THR A 375 11.73 -21.77 -9.36
C THR A 375 12.44 -20.62 -10.07
N TYR A 376 12.20 -19.40 -9.59
CA TYR A 376 12.75 -18.18 -10.17
C TYR A 376 13.23 -17.25 -9.07
N ASN A 377 14.22 -16.42 -9.35
CA ASN A 377 14.71 -15.36 -8.45
C ASN A 377 14.57 -13.96 -9.07
N GLU A 378 14.01 -13.88 -10.26
CA GLU A 378 13.74 -12.60 -10.93
C GLU A 378 12.43 -12.66 -11.73
N GLY A 379 11.75 -11.56 -11.79
CA GLY A 379 10.58 -11.37 -12.63
C GLY A 379 10.47 -9.93 -13.10
N SER A 380 10.09 -9.74 -14.35
CA SER A 380 9.84 -8.42 -14.91
C SER A 380 8.50 -8.36 -15.62
N ALA A 381 7.95 -7.16 -15.71
CA ALA A 381 6.71 -6.91 -16.42
C ALA A 381 6.69 -5.49 -16.99
N VAL A 382 6.05 -5.35 -18.15
CA VAL A 382 5.64 -4.04 -18.66
C VAL A 382 4.13 -3.96 -18.53
N ILE A 383 3.64 -2.90 -17.90
CA ILE A 383 2.21 -2.64 -17.76
C ILE A 383 1.88 -1.28 -18.34
N GLY A 384 0.67 -1.13 -18.86
CA GLY A 384 0.21 0.12 -19.42
C GLY A 384 -1.26 0.38 -19.13
N ARG A 385 -1.62 1.65 -19.16
CA ARG A 385 -3.00 2.13 -18.97
C ARG A 385 -3.30 3.28 -19.90
N ILE A 386 -4.49 3.27 -20.47
CA ILE A 386 -5.11 4.45 -21.08
C ILE A 386 -6.25 4.87 -20.16
N ARG A 387 -6.35 6.16 -19.85
CA ARG A 387 -7.41 6.73 -19.03
C ARG A 387 -8.03 7.94 -19.73
N ILE A 388 -9.35 7.98 -19.74
CA ILE A 388 -10.13 9.18 -20.10
C ILE A 388 -10.94 9.52 -18.87
N GLN A 389 -10.81 10.75 -18.40
CA GLN A 389 -11.47 11.23 -17.19
C GLN A 389 -12.14 12.57 -17.48
N ARG A 390 -13.38 12.72 -17.04
CA ARG A 390 -14.13 13.96 -17.09
C ARG A 390 -14.57 14.34 -15.67
N ASP A 391 -14.22 15.54 -15.26
CA ASP A 391 -14.67 16.19 -14.01
C ASP A 391 -15.71 17.26 -14.36
N PHE A 392 -16.78 17.36 -13.60
CA PHE A 392 -17.91 18.27 -13.84
C PHE A 392 -17.96 19.38 -12.80
#